data_4897fb43b038604e42d96394abdf0eb1
#
_entry.id   4897fb43b038604e42d96394abdf0eb1
#
_cell.length_a   1.000
_cell.length_b   1.000
_cell.length_c   1.000
_cell.angle_alpha   90.00
_cell.angle_beta   90.00
_cell.angle_gamma   90.00
#
_symmetry.space_group_name_H-M   'P 1'
#
loop_
_entity.id
_entity.type
_entity.pdbx_description
1 polymer ?
#
loop_
_entity_poly.entity_id
_entity_poly.type
_entity_poly.pdbx_seq_one_letter_code
_entity_poly.pdbx_strand_id
1 'polypeptide(L)'
;IEDWGVQTLASVDTGLPHWAVPDFSVISIREAVTISLSVAVVIMAETLLAENNFAQKNGYRINDNQEILAFSMGNFLAAFTGCCPINGSVSRTAMGEQYQAQLTGIIAGLSMIIVLVCATGFIGYLPVPVLTAIVISALLGATEFDLAARLFKVSRTECLIFFGAFFGVLLLGTINGVL
;
A
#
# COMPACT_ATOMS: atom_id res chain seq x y z
N ILE A 1 1.87 -9.49 -30.55
CA ILE A 1 0.85 -8.75 -29.78
C ILE A 1 0.96 -7.26 -30.09
N GLU A 2 2.16 -6.73 -30.26
CA GLU A 2 2.38 -5.33 -30.70
C GLU A 2 1.79 -5.03 -32.08
N ASP A 3 1.79 -6.01 -32.99
CA ASP A 3 1.18 -5.90 -34.34
C ASP A 3 -0.34 -5.65 -34.27
N TRP A 4 -0.98 -5.87 -33.14
CA TRP A 4 -2.42 -5.65 -32.91
C TRP A 4 -2.72 -4.33 -32.18
N GLY A 5 -1.72 -3.44 -32.06
CA GLY A 5 -1.87 -2.15 -31.41
C GLY A 5 -2.03 -2.21 -29.89
N VAL A 6 -1.71 -3.35 -29.25
CA VAL A 6 -1.77 -3.51 -27.79
C VAL A 6 -0.42 -3.09 -27.20
N GLN A 7 -0.42 -2.04 -26.41
CA GLN A 7 0.76 -1.58 -25.71
C GLN A 7 1.19 -2.62 -24.66
N THR A 8 2.45 -3.05 -24.75
CA THR A 8 3.12 -3.84 -23.71
C THR A 8 3.84 -2.92 -22.74
N LEU A 9 4.12 -3.42 -21.56
CA LEU A 9 4.97 -2.70 -20.61
C LEU A 9 6.35 -2.53 -21.26
N ALA A 10 6.91 -1.32 -21.20
CA ALA A 10 8.28 -1.09 -21.66
C ALA A 10 9.23 -2.05 -20.93
N SER A 11 10.38 -2.34 -21.56
CA SER A 11 11.38 -3.24 -20.97
C SER A 11 11.67 -2.84 -19.51
N VAL A 12 11.32 -3.73 -18.60
CA VAL A 12 11.61 -3.57 -17.18
C VAL A 12 13.00 -4.14 -16.96
N ASP A 13 13.91 -3.34 -16.42
CA ASP A 13 15.25 -3.80 -16.09
C ASP A 13 15.17 -4.93 -15.06
N THR A 14 15.82 -6.04 -15.39
CA THR A 14 15.88 -7.20 -14.50
C THR A 14 16.93 -6.97 -13.42
N GLY A 15 16.57 -7.23 -12.17
CA GLY A 15 17.54 -7.18 -11.07
C GLY A 15 16.97 -6.62 -9.78
N LEU A 16 17.84 -6.56 -8.79
CA LEU A 16 17.53 -5.91 -7.51
C LEU A 16 17.55 -4.39 -7.67
N PRO A 17 16.77 -3.66 -6.88
CA PRO A 17 16.78 -2.20 -6.87
C PRO A 17 18.20 -1.68 -6.65
N HIS A 18 18.59 -0.69 -7.43
CA HIS A 18 19.88 -0.05 -7.27
C HIS A 18 19.84 0.98 -6.14
N TRP A 19 20.91 1.05 -5.38
CA TRP A 19 21.07 2.11 -4.40
C TRP A 19 21.10 3.46 -5.10
N ALA A 20 20.16 4.31 -4.76
CA ALA A 20 20.05 5.67 -5.29
C ALA A 20 19.95 6.65 -4.12
N VAL A 21 20.71 7.73 -4.21
CA VAL A 21 20.57 8.84 -3.26
C VAL A 21 19.42 9.71 -3.76
N PRO A 22 18.44 10.07 -2.92
CA PRO A 22 17.37 10.96 -3.32
C PRO A 22 17.88 12.29 -3.87
N ASP A 23 17.42 12.67 -5.05
CA ASP A 23 17.79 13.94 -5.67
C ASP A 23 16.79 15.04 -5.25
N PHE A 24 17.25 15.94 -4.40
CA PHE A 24 16.46 17.08 -3.91
C PHE A 24 16.47 18.29 -4.86
N SER A 25 17.12 18.20 -6.01
CA SER A 25 17.18 19.31 -6.97
C SER A 25 15.87 19.54 -7.72
N VAL A 26 15.04 18.48 -7.83
CA VAL A 26 13.80 18.47 -8.64
C VAL A 26 12.60 19.06 -7.88
N ILE A 27 12.59 18.97 -6.55
CA ILE A 27 11.45 19.39 -5.72
C ILE A 27 11.93 20.36 -4.64
N SER A 28 11.17 21.43 -4.41
CA SER A 28 11.41 22.33 -3.29
C SER A 28 11.36 21.59 -1.96
N ILE A 29 12.31 21.85 -1.06
CA ILE A 29 12.36 21.24 0.29
C ILE A 29 11.02 21.42 1.03
N ARG A 30 10.39 22.57 0.87
CA ARG A 30 9.09 22.84 1.50
C ARG A 30 8.00 21.91 1.00
N GLU A 31 7.93 21.70 -0.31
CA GLU A 31 6.96 20.78 -0.93
C GLU A 31 7.24 19.34 -0.53
N ALA A 32 8.51 18.93 -0.57
CA ALA A 32 8.93 17.60 -0.14
C ALA A 32 8.52 17.31 1.32
N VAL A 33 8.77 18.25 2.24
CA VAL A 33 8.38 18.11 3.66
C VAL A 33 6.86 18.03 3.81
N THR A 34 6.10 18.87 3.11
CA THR A 34 4.63 18.88 3.20
C THR A 34 4.04 17.57 2.70
N ILE A 35 4.48 17.09 1.55
CA ILE A 35 4.01 15.82 0.96
C ILE A 35 4.43 14.64 1.85
N SER A 36 5.69 14.60 2.29
CA SER A 36 6.20 13.52 3.14
C SER A 36 5.46 13.44 4.47
N LEU A 37 5.18 14.58 5.11
CA LEU A 37 4.44 14.61 6.37
C LEU A 37 3.02 14.07 6.18
N SER A 38 2.34 14.48 5.11
CA SER A 38 0.99 14.01 4.81
C SER A 38 0.95 12.50 4.56
N VAL A 39 1.88 12.00 3.74
CA VAL A 39 2.01 10.57 3.46
C VAL A 39 2.35 9.79 4.73
N ALA A 40 3.27 10.30 5.55
CA ALA A 40 3.64 9.66 6.82
C ALA A 40 2.45 9.53 7.77
N VAL A 41 1.64 10.57 7.92
CA VAL A 41 0.44 10.53 8.79
C VAL A 41 -0.55 9.48 8.30
N VAL A 42 -0.80 9.41 6.99
CA VAL A 42 -1.71 8.41 6.41
C VAL A 42 -1.18 7.00 6.62
N ILE A 43 0.11 6.75 6.34
CA ILE A 43 0.74 5.44 6.55
C ILE A 43 0.66 5.03 8.02
N MET A 44 0.98 5.92 8.95
CA MET A 44 0.90 5.64 10.38
C MET A 44 -0.53 5.29 10.81
N ALA A 45 -1.52 6.08 10.36
CA ALA A 45 -2.91 5.85 10.72
C ALA A 45 -3.41 4.50 10.19
N GLU A 46 -3.18 4.20 8.92
CA GLU A 46 -3.63 2.94 8.30
C GLU A 46 -2.91 1.73 8.91
N THR A 47 -1.60 1.82 9.12
CA THR A 47 -0.81 0.72 9.68
C THR A 47 -1.23 0.41 11.10
N LEU A 48 -1.29 1.41 11.99
CA LEU A 48 -1.71 1.21 13.37
C LEU A 48 -3.15 0.74 13.48
N LEU A 49 -4.04 1.23 12.61
CA LEU A 49 -5.42 0.76 12.57
C LEU A 49 -5.49 -0.72 12.20
N ALA A 50 -4.75 -1.15 11.17
CA ALA A 50 -4.69 -2.54 10.75
C ALA A 50 -4.14 -3.43 11.87
N GLU A 51 -3.01 -3.06 12.45
CA GLU A 51 -2.34 -3.82 13.51
C GLU A 51 -3.19 -3.95 14.77
N ASN A 52 -3.79 -2.84 15.24
CA ASN A 52 -4.67 -2.85 16.39
C ASN A 52 -5.92 -3.71 16.17
N ASN A 53 -6.46 -3.69 14.95
CA ASN A 53 -7.61 -4.51 14.59
C ASN A 53 -7.29 -6.01 14.73
N PHE A 54 -6.15 -6.46 14.19
CA PHE A 54 -5.70 -7.84 14.32
C PHE A 54 -5.27 -8.20 15.75
N ALA A 55 -4.65 -7.28 16.46
CA ALA A 55 -4.27 -7.47 17.86
C ALA A 55 -5.50 -7.70 18.75
N GLN A 56 -6.54 -6.90 18.60
CA GLN A 56 -7.80 -7.07 19.32
C GLN A 56 -8.50 -8.38 18.95
N LYS A 57 -8.53 -8.72 17.67
CA LYS A 57 -9.15 -9.95 17.19
C LYS A 57 -8.47 -11.20 17.76
N ASN A 58 -7.15 -11.18 17.86
CA ASN A 58 -6.35 -12.30 18.32
C ASN A 58 -5.96 -12.25 19.80
N GLY A 59 -6.39 -11.22 20.53
CA GLY A 59 -6.22 -11.12 21.98
C GLY A 59 -4.80 -10.81 22.44
N TYR A 60 -3.94 -10.23 21.59
CA TYR A 60 -2.62 -9.76 21.98
C TYR A 60 -2.53 -8.23 22.00
N ARG A 61 -1.47 -7.70 22.58
CA ARG A 61 -1.19 -6.26 22.63
C ARG A 61 0.03 -5.93 21.79
N ILE A 62 -0.06 -4.86 21.05
CA ILE A 62 1.06 -4.30 20.29
C ILE A 62 1.63 -3.10 21.05
N ASN A 63 2.87 -2.74 20.73
CA ASN A 63 3.50 -1.52 21.20
C ASN A 63 3.60 -0.57 20.00
N ASP A 64 2.68 0.37 19.92
CA ASP A 64 2.55 1.31 18.80
C ASP A 64 3.87 2.02 18.47
N ASN A 65 4.68 2.37 19.49
CA ASN A 65 5.97 3.03 19.28
C ASN A 65 6.99 2.12 18.58
N GLN A 66 6.99 0.82 18.90
CA GLN A 66 7.89 -0.15 18.25
C GLN A 66 7.46 -0.40 16.81
N GLU A 67 6.17 -0.49 16.55
CA GLU A 67 5.62 -0.67 15.20
C GLU A 67 5.92 0.55 14.32
N ILE A 68 5.68 1.76 14.82
CA ILE A 68 6.03 3.00 14.10
C ILE A 68 7.53 3.05 13.80
N LEU A 69 8.38 2.65 14.74
CA LEU A 69 9.83 2.62 14.54
C LEU A 69 10.21 1.61 13.46
N ALA A 70 9.63 0.41 13.49
CA ALA A 70 9.88 -0.63 12.50
C ALA A 70 9.47 -0.19 11.08
N PHE A 71 8.28 0.38 10.92
CA PHE A 71 7.83 0.95 9.66
C PHE A 71 8.68 2.13 9.19
N SER A 72 9.10 2.99 10.10
CA SER A 72 9.99 4.11 9.78
C SER A 72 11.34 3.63 9.26
N MET A 73 11.93 2.61 9.89
CA MET A 73 13.17 2.01 9.40
C MET A 73 13.01 1.32 8.05
N GLY A 74 11.89 0.61 7.84
CA GLY A 74 11.57 0.02 6.55
C GLY A 74 11.44 1.06 5.43
N ASN A 75 10.73 2.15 5.70
CA ASN A 75 10.57 3.26 4.75
C ASN A 75 11.87 4.03 4.51
N PHE A 76 12.70 4.16 5.54
CA PHE A 76 14.03 4.75 5.40
C PHE A 76 14.91 3.93 4.45
N LEU A 77 14.94 2.62 4.58
CA LEU A 77 15.66 1.74 3.64
C LEU A 77 15.05 1.77 2.23
N ALA A 78 13.72 1.81 2.12
CA ALA A 78 13.03 1.93 0.84
C ALA A 78 13.42 3.20 0.09
N ALA A 79 13.63 4.32 0.79
CA ALA A 79 14.06 5.57 0.18
C ALA A 79 15.41 5.47 -0.54
N PHE A 80 16.36 4.69 -0.01
CA PHE A 80 17.67 4.48 -0.65
C PHE A 80 17.63 3.48 -1.81
N THR A 81 16.57 2.72 -1.94
CA THR A 81 16.37 1.79 -3.05
C THR A 81 15.45 2.34 -4.12
N GLY A 82 14.99 3.60 -3.99
CA GLY A 82 14.06 4.22 -4.91
C GLY A 82 12.68 3.57 -4.93
N CYS A 83 12.35 2.80 -3.90
CA CYS A 83 11.06 2.14 -3.77
C CYS A 83 9.97 3.09 -3.25
N CYS A 84 8.72 2.79 -3.58
CA CYS A 84 7.58 3.48 -3.00
C CYS A 84 7.49 3.25 -1.48
N PRO A 85 6.89 4.19 -0.73
CA PRO A 85 6.67 4.03 0.70
C PRO A 85 5.89 2.76 1.02
N ILE A 86 6.30 2.07 2.08
CA ILE A 86 5.70 0.83 2.57
C ILE A 86 4.54 1.19 3.50
N ASN A 87 3.39 0.56 3.28
CA ASN A 87 2.19 0.72 4.10
C ASN A 87 1.64 -0.63 4.57
N GLY A 88 1.02 -0.65 5.73
CA GLY A 88 0.23 -1.78 6.22
C GLY A 88 -1.01 -2.00 5.36
N SER A 89 -1.39 -3.27 5.16
CA SER A 89 -2.58 -3.60 4.38
C SER A 89 -3.44 -4.62 5.14
N VAL A 90 -4.65 -4.22 5.50
CA VAL A 90 -5.61 -5.08 6.22
C VAL A 90 -5.88 -6.38 5.46
N SER A 91 -6.15 -6.30 4.17
CA SER A 91 -6.49 -7.47 3.34
C SER A 91 -5.32 -8.45 3.19
N ARG A 92 -4.09 -7.96 3.01
CA ARG A 92 -2.90 -8.81 2.93
C ARG A 92 -2.54 -9.42 4.28
N THR A 93 -2.68 -8.67 5.35
CA THR A 93 -2.46 -9.15 6.72
C THR A 93 -3.49 -10.23 7.08
N ALA A 94 -4.75 -10.08 6.67
CA ALA A 94 -5.79 -11.08 6.87
C ALA A 94 -5.46 -12.44 6.22
N MET A 95 -4.82 -12.44 5.04
CA MET A 95 -4.36 -13.68 4.42
C MET A 95 -3.22 -14.35 5.20
N GLY A 96 -2.36 -13.57 5.86
CA GLY A 96 -1.27 -14.06 6.70
C GLY A 96 -1.70 -14.48 8.11
N GLU A 97 -2.87 -14.04 8.58
CA GLU A 97 -3.34 -14.24 9.96
C GLU A 97 -3.42 -15.72 10.36
N GLN A 98 -3.75 -16.60 9.41
CA GLN A 98 -3.88 -18.04 9.67
C GLN A 98 -2.58 -18.71 10.11
N TYR A 99 -1.43 -18.13 9.78
CA TYR A 99 -0.13 -18.76 9.97
C TYR A 99 0.56 -18.35 11.28
N GLN A 100 0.11 -17.34 11.98
CA GLN A 100 0.59 -16.84 13.29
C GLN A 100 2.12 -16.83 13.47
N ALA A 101 2.88 -16.75 12.36
CA ALA A 101 4.32 -16.86 12.36
C ALA A 101 4.99 -15.76 11.55
N GLN A 102 5.99 -15.12 12.11
CA GLN A 102 6.85 -14.14 11.42
C GLN A 102 7.59 -14.74 10.21
N LEU A 103 7.70 -16.06 10.17
CA LEU A 103 8.31 -16.80 9.06
C LEU A 103 7.61 -16.54 7.72
N THR A 104 6.31 -16.29 7.74
CA THR A 104 5.52 -15.97 6.53
C THR A 104 6.05 -14.72 5.83
N GLY A 105 6.39 -13.67 6.58
CA GLY A 105 6.98 -12.44 6.03
C GLY A 105 8.35 -12.66 5.39
N ILE A 106 9.19 -13.49 6.03
CA ILE A 106 10.52 -13.84 5.51
C ILE A 106 10.39 -14.63 4.20
N ILE A 107 9.51 -15.64 4.17
CA ILE A 107 9.27 -16.46 2.97
C ILE A 107 8.71 -15.59 1.84
N ALA A 108 7.77 -14.69 2.14
CA ALA A 108 7.21 -13.77 1.16
C ALA A 108 8.29 -12.83 0.59
N GLY A 109 9.16 -12.28 1.45
CA GLY A 109 10.29 -11.45 1.04
C GLY A 109 11.27 -12.20 0.14
N LEU A 110 11.67 -13.41 0.51
CA LEU A 110 12.54 -14.25 -0.30
C LEU A 110 11.90 -14.62 -1.64
N SER A 111 10.62 -14.95 -1.65
CA SER A 111 9.88 -15.24 -2.88
C SER A 111 9.84 -14.02 -3.80
N MET A 112 9.65 -12.82 -3.26
CA MET A 112 9.68 -11.58 -4.05
C MET A 112 11.07 -11.31 -4.64
N ILE A 113 12.15 -11.57 -3.92
CA ILE A 113 13.52 -11.46 -4.44
C ILE A 113 13.71 -12.41 -5.63
N ILE A 114 13.27 -13.66 -5.50
CA ILE A 114 13.35 -14.65 -6.59
C ILE A 114 12.55 -14.17 -7.81
N VAL A 115 11.34 -13.66 -7.60
CA VAL A 115 10.50 -13.12 -8.68
C VAL A 115 11.18 -11.94 -9.36
N LEU A 116 11.75 -11.01 -8.60
CA LEU A 116 12.46 -9.84 -9.15
C LEU A 116 13.67 -10.24 -9.99
N VAL A 117 14.42 -11.24 -9.57
CA VAL A 117 15.63 -11.67 -10.29
C VAL A 117 15.28 -12.54 -11.51
N CYS A 118 14.31 -13.46 -11.37
CA CYS A 118 14.04 -14.48 -12.39
C CYS A 118 12.87 -14.15 -13.31
N ALA A 119 11.86 -13.44 -12.82
CA ALA A 119 10.59 -13.28 -13.52
C ALA A 119 10.33 -11.85 -14.04
N THR A 120 11.17 -10.87 -13.70
CA THR A 120 10.98 -9.48 -14.14
C THR A 120 11.00 -9.36 -15.66
N GLY A 121 11.88 -10.10 -16.35
CA GLY A 121 11.92 -10.15 -17.80
C GLY A 121 10.61 -10.63 -18.43
N PHE A 122 9.88 -11.53 -17.76
CA PHE A 122 8.57 -12.01 -18.21
C PHE A 122 7.46 -10.97 -18.02
N ILE A 123 7.58 -10.15 -16.96
CA ILE A 123 6.61 -9.08 -16.65
C ILE A 123 6.58 -8.03 -17.75
N GLY A 124 7.71 -7.75 -18.40
CA GLY A 124 7.78 -6.82 -19.54
C GLY A 124 6.90 -7.20 -20.75
N TYR A 125 6.60 -8.48 -20.92
CA TYR A 125 5.71 -8.97 -21.99
C TYR A 125 4.22 -8.86 -21.65
N LEU A 126 3.87 -8.45 -20.41
CA LEU A 126 2.47 -8.32 -20.00
C LEU A 126 1.81 -7.12 -20.74
N PRO A 127 0.66 -7.35 -21.38
CA PRO A 127 -0.11 -6.27 -21.98
C PRO A 127 -0.63 -5.31 -20.91
N VAL A 128 -0.54 -4.02 -21.15
CA VAL A 128 -1.05 -2.97 -20.23
C VAL A 128 -2.51 -3.20 -19.84
N PRO A 129 -3.44 -3.62 -20.73
CA PRO A 129 -4.81 -3.93 -20.33
C PRO A 129 -4.95 -5.03 -19.27
N VAL A 130 -4.06 -6.02 -19.29
CA VAL A 130 -4.06 -7.10 -18.26
C VAL A 130 -3.66 -6.54 -16.90
N LEU A 131 -2.63 -5.69 -16.85
CA LEU A 131 -2.24 -5.00 -15.60
C LEU A 131 -3.37 -4.12 -15.07
N THR A 132 -4.01 -3.36 -15.96
CA THR A 132 -5.16 -2.53 -15.57
C THR A 132 -6.30 -3.38 -15.01
N ALA A 133 -6.61 -4.52 -15.63
CA ALA A 133 -7.64 -5.44 -15.14
C ALA A 133 -7.27 -6.02 -13.75
N ILE A 134 -6.01 -6.38 -13.53
CA ILE A 134 -5.52 -6.85 -12.22
C ILE A 134 -5.68 -5.76 -11.16
N VAL A 135 -5.30 -4.52 -11.48
CA VAL A 135 -5.43 -3.38 -10.55
C VAL A 135 -6.90 -3.11 -10.22
N ILE A 136 -7.78 -3.09 -11.23
CA ILE A 136 -9.22 -2.90 -11.03
C ILE A 136 -9.80 -4.03 -10.17
N SER A 137 -9.44 -5.27 -10.45
CA SER A 137 -9.89 -6.43 -9.66
C SER A 137 -9.40 -6.34 -8.20
N ALA A 138 -8.15 -5.94 -7.98
CA ALA A 138 -7.60 -5.75 -6.65
C ALA A 138 -8.31 -4.61 -5.89
N LEU A 139 -8.60 -3.50 -6.55
CA LEU A 139 -9.33 -2.37 -5.96
C LEU A 139 -10.78 -2.76 -5.62
N LEU A 140 -11.46 -3.48 -6.50
CA LEU A 140 -12.81 -3.99 -6.21
C LEU A 140 -12.81 -4.96 -5.03
N GLY A 141 -11.80 -5.84 -4.93
CA GLY A 141 -11.63 -6.75 -3.80
C GLY A 141 -11.28 -6.05 -2.47
N ALA A 142 -10.60 -4.90 -2.54
CA ALA A 142 -10.27 -4.08 -1.37
C ALA A 142 -11.44 -3.18 -0.92
N THR A 143 -12.44 -2.99 -1.77
CA THR A 143 -13.61 -2.16 -1.44
C THR A 143 -14.58 -2.98 -0.58
N GLU A 144 -14.68 -2.61 0.70
CA GLU A 144 -15.57 -3.27 1.66
C GLU A 144 -17.03 -2.76 1.50
N PHE A 145 -17.71 -3.18 0.44
CA PHE A 145 -19.13 -2.84 0.23
C PHE A 145 -20.03 -3.32 1.36
N ASP A 146 -19.69 -4.44 2.00
CA ASP A 146 -20.41 -4.98 3.15
C ASP A 146 -20.35 -4.07 4.38
N LEU A 147 -19.23 -3.35 4.57
CA LEU A 147 -19.08 -2.37 5.64
C LEU A 147 -20.07 -1.20 5.43
N ALA A 148 -20.12 -0.65 4.22
CA ALA A 148 -21.06 0.42 3.89
C ALA A 148 -22.51 -0.01 4.10
N ALA A 149 -22.86 -1.24 3.70
CA ALA A 149 -24.21 -1.80 3.89
C ALA A 149 -24.53 -2.04 5.37
N ARG A 150 -23.56 -2.44 6.19
CA ARG A 150 -23.75 -2.60 7.65
C ARG A 150 -23.91 -1.26 8.34
N LEU A 151 -23.06 -0.27 8.02
CA LEU A 151 -23.17 1.08 8.59
C LEU A 151 -24.52 1.72 8.31
N PHE A 152 -25.09 1.51 7.13
CA PHE A 152 -26.43 2.00 6.79
C PHE A 152 -27.52 1.42 7.68
N LYS A 153 -27.36 0.18 8.17
CA LYS A 153 -28.32 -0.49 9.07
C LYS A 153 -28.12 -0.14 10.54
N VAL A 154 -26.92 0.18 10.98
CA VAL A 154 -26.57 0.36 12.40
C VAL A 154 -26.75 1.82 12.82
N SER A 155 -26.23 2.77 12.06
CA SER A 155 -26.27 4.18 12.43
C SER A 155 -26.27 5.10 11.22
N ARG A 156 -27.29 5.92 11.10
CA ARG A 156 -27.37 6.92 10.02
C ARG A 156 -26.26 7.97 10.12
N THR A 157 -25.83 8.28 11.34
CA THR A 157 -24.77 9.27 11.58
C THR A 157 -23.43 8.77 11.10
N GLU A 158 -23.08 7.50 11.40
CA GLU A 158 -21.83 6.89 10.93
C GLU A 158 -21.81 6.72 9.42
N CYS A 159 -22.95 6.38 8.83
CA CYS A 159 -23.11 6.33 7.39
C CYS A 159 -22.86 7.71 6.74
N LEU A 160 -23.36 8.78 7.34
CA LEU A 160 -23.19 10.14 6.85
C LEU A 160 -21.72 10.58 6.96
N ILE A 161 -21.03 10.23 8.04
CA ILE A 161 -19.59 10.46 8.22
C ILE A 161 -18.79 9.68 7.19
N PHE A 162 -19.13 8.40 6.97
CA PHE A 162 -18.46 7.56 5.97
C PHE A 162 -18.57 8.13 4.56
N PHE A 163 -19.77 8.50 4.13
CA PHE A 163 -19.97 9.14 2.82
C PHE A 163 -19.35 10.53 2.75
N GLY A 164 -19.38 11.31 3.83
CA GLY A 164 -18.73 12.60 3.93
C GLY A 164 -17.24 12.50 3.73
N ALA A 165 -16.58 11.56 4.41
CA ALA A 165 -15.16 11.27 4.26
C ALA A 165 -14.84 10.77 2.84
N PHE A 166 -15.64 9.84 2.31
CA PHE A 166 -15.45 9.32 0.96
C PHE A 166 -15.51 10.41 -0.11
N PHE A 167 -16.56 11.25 -0.09
CA PHE A 167 -16.68 12.35 -1.03
C PHE A 167 -15.66 13.46 -0.75
N GLY A 168 -15.29 13.69 0.51
CA GLY A 168 -14.22 14.60 0.89
C GLY A 168 -12.90 14.23 0.21
N VAL A 169 -12.49 12.97 0.34
CA VAL A 169 -11.27 12.46 -0.31
C VAL A 169 -11.38 12.53 -1.83
N LEU A 170 -12.54 12.19 -2.40
CA LEU A 170 -12.75 12.19 -3.84
C LEU A 170 -12.68 13.60 -4.46
N LEU A 171 -13.26 14.59 -3.79
CA LEU A 171 -13.38 15.96 -4.33
C LEU A 171 -12.22 16.87 -3.94
N LEU A 172 -11.70 16.74 -2.72
CA LEU A 172 -10.65 17.61 -2.16
C LEU A 172 -9.25 16.99 -2.24
N GLY A 173 -9.17 15.72 -2.65
CA GLY A 173 -7.94 14.95 -2.64
C GLY A 173 -7.65 14.34 -1.27
N THR A 174 -6.75 13.36 -1.24
CA THR A 174 -6.48 12.52 -0.06
C THR A 174 -6.03 13.35 1.16
N ILE A 175 -5.20 14.37 0.94
CA ILE A 175 -4.64 15.20 2.02
C ILE A 175 -5.72 16.06 2.69
N ASN A 176 -6.52 16.78 1.89
CA ASN A 176 -7.55 17.69 2.40
C ASN A 176 -8.83 16.95 2.82
N GLY A 177 -9.02 15.71 2.35
CA GLY A 177 -10.20 14.91 2.68
C GLY A 177 -10.07 14.10 3.97
N VAL A 178 -8.84 13.91 4.47
CA VAL A 178 -8.55 13.22 5.75
C VAL A 178 -8.47 14.21 6.92
N LEU A 179 -8.12 15.47 6.66
CA LEU A 179 -8.15 16.57 7.64
C LEU A 179 -9.55 17.12 7.84
#